data_0cc69f39778c6e57be461d902be75d6e
#
_entry.id   0cc69f39778c6e57be461d902be75d6e
#
_cell.length_a   1.000
_cell.length_b   1.000
_cell.length_c   1.000
_cell.angle_alpha   90.00
_cell.angle_beta   90.00
_cell.angle_gamma   90.00
#
_symmetry.space_group_name_H-M   'P 1'
#
loop_
_entity.id
_entity.type
_entity.pdbx_description
1 polymer ?
#
loop_
_entity_poly.entity_id
_entity_poly.type
_entity_poly.pdbx_seq_one_letter_code
_entity_poly.pdbx_strand_id
1 'polypeptide(L)' 'MILVTGAAGFIGSAFVWQLNEEGIKDIILVDKLRHEDKWKNIAKREYYDWVDRDELFDWLKVEENAKKIDVIVH' A
#
# COMPACT_ATOMS: atom_id res chain seq x y z
N MET A 1 -3.71 -0.56 -10.81
CA MET A 1 -3.53 -0.25 -9.39
C MET A 1 -2.11 0.22 -9.11
N ILE A 2 -1.93 1.03 -8.11
CA ILE A 2 -0.64 1.50 -7.64
C ILE A 2 -0.27 0.70 -6.40
N LEU A 3 0.91 0.12 -6.39
CA LEU A 3 1.43 -0.56 -5.21
C LEU A 3 2.41 0.37 -4.50
N VAL A 4 2.19 0.65 -3.23
CA VAL A 4 3.02 1.55 -2.43
C VAL A 4 3.69 0.76 -1.32
N THR A 5 5.02 0.65 -1.36
CA THR A 5 5.78 0.02 -0.28
C THR A 5 6.08 1.04 0.81
N GLY A 6 6.25 0.58 2.04
CA GLY A 6 6.46 1.46 3.18
C GLY A 6 5.25 2.35 3.46
N ALA A 7 4.06 1.88 3.11
CA ALA A 7 2.84 2.68 3.11
C ALA A 7 2.41 3.14 4.51
N ALA A 8 2.77 2.41 5.56
CA ALA A 8 2.43 2.79 6.93
C ALA A 8 3.48 3.72 7.56
N GLY A 9 4.59 3.98 6.87
CA GLY A 9 5.59 4.94 7.30
C GLY A 9 5.09 6.36 7.12
N PHE A 10 5.83 7.31 7.67
CA PHE A 10 5.43 8.72 7.63
C PHE A 10 5.32 9.26 6.19
N ILE A 11 6.35 9.02 5.38
CA ILE A 11 6.37 9.49 4.00
C ILE A 11 5.40 8.71 3.12
N GLY A 12 5.38 7.37 3.26
CA GLY A 12 4.50 6.53 2.47
C GLY A 12 3.03 6.82 2.70
N SER A 13 2.63 7.02 3.96
CA SER A 13 1.24 7.33 4.28
C SER A 13 0.84 8.73 3.79
N ALA A 14 1.76 9.68 3.80
CA ALA A 14 1.51 11.01 3.26
C ALA A 14 1.32 10.95 1.73
N PHE A 15 2.10 10.10 1.06
CA PHE A 15 1.94 9.88 -0.37
C PHE A 15 0.58 9.27 -0.71
N VAL A 16 0.14 8.29 0.07
CA VAL A 16 -1.18 7.68 -0.10
C VAL A 16 -2.28 8.72 0.12
N TRP A 17 -2.11 9.57 1.14
CA TRP A 17 -3.04 10.67 1.38
C TRP A 17 -3.16 11.57 0.15
N GLN A 18 -2.04 11.93 -0.45
CA GLN A 18 -2.03 12.77 -1.65
C GLN A 18 -2.77 12.09 -2.81
N LEU A 19 -2.57 10.79 -3.00
CA LEU A 19 -3.29 10.03 -4.02
C LEU A 19 -4.80 10.04 -3.75
N ASN A 20 -5.20 9.87 -2.49
CA ASN A 20 -6.61 9.91 -2.10
C ASN A 20 -7.24 11.28 -2.38
N GLU A 21 -6.49 12.37 -2.13
CA GLU A 21 -6.94 13.72 -2.44
C GLU A 21 -7.21 13.92 -3.93
N GLU A 22 -6.47 13.20 -4.77
CA GLU A 22 -6.67 13.20 -6.21
C GLU A 22 -7.75 12.22 -6.68
N GLY A 23 -8.43 11.56 -5.75
CA GLY A 23 -9.47 10.60 -6.05
C GLY A 23 -8.98 9.20 -6.37
N ILE A 24 -7.69 8.93 -6.18
CA ILE A 24 -7.10 7.62 -6.45
C ILE A 24 -7.20 6.74 -5.21
N LYS A 25 -7.91 5.62 -5.33
CA LYS A 25 -8.14 4.66 -4.26
C LYS A 25 -7.71 3.24 -4.64
N ASP A 26 -7.36 3.01 -5.89
CA ASP A 26 -6.91 1.71 -6.40
C ASP A 26 -5.46 1.48 -6.00
N ILE A 27 -5.24 1.32 -4.72
CA ILE A 27 -3.91 1.29 -4.12
C ILE A 27 -3.75 0.01 -3.31
N ILE A 28 -2.64 -0.67 -3.50
CA ILE A 28 -2.21 -1.77 -2.64
C ILE A 28 -1.16 -1.22 -1.70
N LEU A 29 -1.44 -1.29 -0.40
CA LEU A 29 -0.49 -0.85 0.62
C LEU A 29 0.38 -2.03 1.04
N VAL A 30 1.68 -1.84 1.05
CA VAL A 30 2.64 -2.86 1.47
C VAL A 30 3.50 -2.30 2.60
N ASP A 31 3.46 -2.92 3.74
CA ASP A 31 4.34 -2.59 4.87
C ASP A 31 4.27 -3.69 5.90
N LYS A 32 5.09 -3.56 6.94
CA LYS A 32 5.08 -4.43 8.10
C LYS A 32 4.69 -3.59 9.32
N LEU A 33 3.56 -3.93 9.92
CA LEU A 33 3.07 -3.24 11.11
C LEU A 33 3.71 -3.86 12.35
N ARG A 34 4.87 -3.34 12.73
CA ARG A 34 5.59 -3.82 13.93
C ARG A 34 5.12 -3.14 15.21
N HIS A 35 4.55 -1.94 15.07
CA HIS A 35 4.09 -1.12 16.21
C HIS A 35 2.70 -0.59 15.93
N GLU A 36 1.90 -0.46 16.97
CA GLU A 36 0.55 0.09 16.88
C GLU A 36 0.52 1.50 16.29
N ASP A 37 1.57 2.28 16.54
CA ASP A 37 1.64 3.65 16.05
C ASP A 37 1.67 3.74 14.52
N LYS A 38 2.26 2.75 13.85
CA LYS A 38 2.26 2.71 12.39
C LYS A 38 0.86 2.55 11.82
N TRP A 39 0.01 1.79 12.50
CA TRP A 39 -1.37 1.60 12.09
C TRP A 39 -2.11 2.93 11.99
N LYS A 40 -1.83 3.87 12.89
CA LYS A 40 -2.48 5.17 12.91
C LYS A 40 -2.23 5.98 11.64
N ASN A 41 -1.08 5.77 11.01
CA ASN A 41 -0.71 6.50 9.79
C ASN A 41 -1.61 6.16 8.60
N ILE A 42 -2.21 4.98 8.59
CA ILE A 42 -3.05 4.52 7.48
C ILE A 42 -4.53 4.44 7.83
N ALA A 43 -4.89 4.68 9.10
CA ALA A 43 -6.27 4.50 9.58
C ALA A 43 -7.31 5.31 8.80
N LYS A 44 -6.94 6.46 8.24
CA LYS A 44 -7.83 7.33 7.48
C LYS A 44 -7.55 7.30 5.98
N ARG A 45 -6.75 6.36 5.51
CA ARG A 45 -6.43 6.24 4.09
C ARG A 45 -7.44 5.34 3.39
N GLU A 46 -7.70 5.63 2.13
CA GLU A 46 -8.54 4.80 1.29
C GLU A 46 -7.66 3.99 0.35
N TYR A 47 -7.83 2.67 0.37
CA TYR A 47 -7.02 1.75 -0.43
C TYR A 47 -7.82 0.50 -0.74
N TYR A 48 -7.34 -0.26 -1.73
CA TYR A 48 -8.00 -1.48 -2.13
C TYR A 48 -7.69 -2.64 -1.20
N ASP A 49 -6.40 -2.85 -0.89
CA ASP A 49 -5.97 -3.97 -0.05
C ASP A 49 -4.64 -3.67 0.62
N TRP A 50 -4.36 -4.46 1.64
CA TRP A 50 -3.13 -4.44 2.40
C TRP A 50 -2.39 -5.77 2.21
N VAL A 51 -1.08 -5.70 1.94
CA VAL A 51 -0.23 -6.89 1.84
C VAL A 51 0.94 -6.73 2.81
N ASP A 52 1.16 -7.73 3.65
CA ASP A 52 2.32 -7.73 4.53
C ASP A 52 3.58 -7.81 3.69
N ARG A 53 4.59 -7.01 4.05
CA ARG A 53 5.85 -6.92 3.30
C ARG A 53 6.51 -8.29 3.10
N ASP A 54 6.43 -9.16 4.10
CA ASP A 54 7.06 -10.49 4.03
C ASP A 54 6.32 -11.43 3.09
N GLU A 55 5.08 -11.12 2.75
CA GLU A 55 4.25 -11.92 1.84
C GLU A 55 4.18 -11.35 0.43
N LEU A 56 4.84 -10.22 0.18
CA LEU A 56 4.72 -9.52 -1.09
C LEU A 56 5.12 -10.38 -2.29
N PHE A 57 6.23 -11.10 -2.21
CA PHE A 57 6.69 -11.89 -3.34
C PHE A 57 5.73 -13.04 -3.66
N ASP A 58 5.19 -13.69 -2.63
CA ASP A 58 4.21 -14.75 -2.83
C ASP A 58 2.92 -14.19 -3.42
N TRP A 59 2.52 -13.00 -2.96
CA TRP A 59 1.35 -12.31 -3.50
C TRP A 59 1.53 -11.99 -4.99
N LEU A 60 2.73 -11.53 -5.38
CA LEU A 60 3.05 -11.19 -6.77
C LEU A 60 3.19 -12.41 -7.68
N LYS A 61 3.48 -13.59 -7.13
CA LYS A 61 3.54 -14.84 -7.91
C LYS A 61 2.17 -15.25 -8.45
N VAL A 62 1.10 -14.81 -7.82
CA VAL A 62 -0.24 -15.02 -8.33
C VAL A 62 -0.41 -14.09 -9.53
N GLU A 63 -0.53 -14.67 -10.72
CA GLU A 63 -0.57 -13.90 -11.97
C GLU A 63 -1.65 -12.84 -12.00
N GLU A 64 -2.82 -13.15 -11.46
CA GLU A 64 -3.93 -12.22 -11.40
C GLU A 64 -3.61 -10.99 -10.55
N ASN A 65 -2.83 -11.15 -9.48
CA ASN A 65 -2.41 -10.04 -8.65
C ASN A 65 -1.39 -9.17 -9.39
N ALA A 66 -0.39 -9.80 -10.00
CA ALA A 66 0.65 -9.07 -10.74
C ALA A 66 0.07 -8.25 -11.88
N LYS A 67 -0.94 -8.77 -12.57
CA LYS A 67 -1.59 -8.08 -13.68
C LYS A 67 -2.33 -6.81 -13.27
N LYS A 68 -2.73 -6.71 -12.01
CA LYS A 68 -3.44 -5.53 -11.51
C LYS A 68 -2.52 -4.34 -11.25
N ILE A 69 -1.22 -4.58 -11.14
CA ILE A 69 -0.27 -3.54 -10.74
C ILE A 69 0.28 -2.83 -11.98
N ASP A 70 0.05 -1.53 -12.05
CA ASP A 70 0.55 -0.68 -13.13
C ASP A 70 1.82 0.05 -12.73
N VAL A 71 1.93 0.45 -11.46
CA VAL A 71 3.04 1.25 -10.94
C VAL A 71 3.40 0.76 -9.55
N ILE A 72 4.70 0.69 -9.28
CA ILE A 72 5.22 0.40 -7.95
C ILE A 72 5.97 1.64 -7.45
N VAL A 73 5.55 2.15 -6.30
CA VAL A 73 6.21 3.26 -5.63
C VAL A 73 6.95 2.73 -4.41
N HIS A 74 8.23 2.93 -4.41
CA HIS A 74 9.11 2.40 -3.35
C HIS A 74 9.77 3.52 -2.57
#